data_2839a473e7bacca70052a3c6303b9e1a
#
_entry.id   2839a473e7bacca70052a3c6303b9e1a
#
_cell.length_a   1.000
_cell.length_b   1.000
_cell.length_c   1.000
_cell.angle_alpha   90.00
_cell.angle_beta   90.00
_cell.angle_gamma   90.00
#
_symmetry.space_group_name_H-M   'P 1'
#
loop_
_entity.id
_entity.type
_entity.pdbx_description
1 polymer ?
#
loop_
_entity_poly.entity_id
_entity_poly.type
_entity_poly.pdbx_seq_one_letter_code
_entity_poly.pdbx_strand_id
1 'polypeptide(L)'
;MKSWKTAHDKYIELGLSEERAAEQSDKDVTRELEQGFQSLELKLNTVPCSRGDFAFTTISFGQWNLKDYAPFERKWLSKINTVMLQVRRNGHGPHHKPVVFPKLVYLYDAPQIAADPYSSELFDEAVKTSTECMYPDYLS
;
A
#
# COMPACT_ATOMS: atom_id res chain seq x y z
N MET A 1 -0.02 -13.78 2.59
CA MET A 1 1.38 -13.73 3.04
C MET A 1 2.25 -14.87 2.53
N LYS A 2 1.79 -15.54 1.49
CA LYS A 2 2.54 -16.65 0.87
C LYS A 2 3.91 -16.20 0.34
N SER A 3 3.98 -15.02 -0.30
CA SER A 3 5.24 -14.47 -0.82
C SER A 3 6.27 -14.21 0.27
N TRP A 4 5.81 -13.71 1.43
CA TRP A 4 6.69 -13.47 2.56
C TRP A 4 7.28 -14.77 3.11
N LYS A 5 6.43 -15.80 3.29
CA LYS A 5 6.88 -17.11 3.76
C LYS A 5 7.88 -17.74 2.80
N THR A 6 7.63 -17.66 1.51
CA THR A 6 8.53 -18.18 0.48
C THR A 6 9.89 -17.50 0.55
N ALA A 7 9.93 -16.17 0.66
CA ALA A 7 11.17 -15.41 0.80
C ALA A 7 11.89 -15.74 2.09
N HIS A 8 11.16 -15.82 3.20
CA HIS A 8 11.72 -16.15 4.51
C HIS A 8 12.38 -17.52 4.52
N ASP A 9 11.69 -18.56 4.00
CA ASP A 9 12.22 -19.91 3.92
C ASP A 9 13.48 -19.97 3.06
N LYS A 10 13.49 -19.24 1.93
CA LYS A 10 14.66 -19.11 1.06
C LYS A 10 15.87 -18.55 1.81
N TYR A 11 15.69 -17.49 2.58
CA TYR A 11 16.79 -16.86 3.32
C TYR A 11 17.26 -17.72 4.48
N ILE A 12 16.37 -18.46 5.13
CA ILE A 12 16.76 -19.43 6.16
C ILE A 12 17.61 -20.55 5.55
N GLU A 13 17.25 -21.07 4.38
CA GLU A 13 18.04 -22.09 3.67
C GLU A 13 19.42 -21.58 3.26
N LEU A 14 19.55 -20.28 2.96
CA LEU A 14 20.82 -19.64 2.64
C LEU A 14 21.70 -19.38 3.87
N GLY A 15 21.24 -19.74 5.07
CA GLY A 15 22.01 -19.64 6.30
C GLY A 15 21.90 -18.31 7.03
N LEU A 16 20.96 -17.44 6.66
CA LEU A 16 20.71 -16.21 7.40
C LEU A 16 20.03 -16.53 8.75
N SER A 17 20.28 -15.67 9.76
CA SER A 17 19.54 -15.74 11.01
C SER A 17 18.06 -15.44 10.77
N GLU A 18 17.18 -15.91 11.65
CA GLU A 18 15.76 -15.69 11.53
C GLU A 18 15.41 -14.19 11.45
N GLU A 19 16.07 -13.36 12.25
CA GLU A 19 15.91 -11.92 12.25
C GLU A 19 16.29 -11.28 10.91
N ARG A 20 17.44 -11.65 10.35
CA ARG A 20 17.88 -11.16 9.04
C ARG A 20 17.01 -11.68 7.90
N ALA A 21 16.57 -12.93 7.99
CA ALA A 21 15.67 -13.52 7.00
C ALA A 21 14.33 -12.78 6.97
N ALA A 22 13.77 -12.46 8.14
CA ALA A 22 12.54 -11.67 8.25
C ALA A 22 12.70 -10.27 7.66
N GLU A 23 13.82 -9.60 7.95
CA GLU A 23 14.11 -8.26 7.43
C GLU A 23 14.23 -8.26 5.90
N GLN A 24 14.96 -9.21 5.32
CA GLN A 24 15.08 -9.33 3.87
C GLN A 24 13.76 -9.69 3.20
N SER A 25 12.96 -10.55 3.85
CA SER A 25 11.62 -10.90 3.34
C SER A 25 10.70 -9.69 3.31
N ASP A 26 10.75 -8.85 4.34
CA ASP A 26 9.98 -7.60 4.37
C ASP A 26 10.38 -6.67 3.22
N LYS A 27 11.67 -6.53 2.94
CA LYS A 27 12.18 -5.71 1.84
C LYS A 27 11.75 -6.25 0.48
N ASP A 28 11.84 -7.55 0.27
CA ASP A 28 11.47 -8.18 -1.00
C ASP A 28 9.98 -8.02 -1.30
N VAL A 29 9.13 -8.27 -0.32
CA VAL A 29 7.67 -8.12 -0.48
C VAL A 29 7.29 -6.66 -0.67
N THR A 30 7.93 -5.73 0.04
CA THR A 30 7.71 -4.29 -0.15
C THR A 30 8.05 -3.86 -1.57
N ARG A 31 9.15 -4.34 -2.13
CA ARG A 31 9.54 -4.06 -3.51
C ARG A 31 8.52 -4.59 -4.52
N GLU A 32 8.03 -5.81 -4.32
CA GLU A 32 6.97 -6.38 -5.16
C GLU A 32 5.70 -5.54 -5.11
N LEU A 33 5.32 -5.05 -3.93
CA LEU A 33 4.16 -4.17 -3.77
C LEU A 33 4.34 -2.84 -4.51
N GLU A 34 5.50 -2.22 -4.39
CA GLU A 34 5.81 -0.97 -5.11
C GLU A 34 5.69 -1.16 -6.62
N GLN A 35 6.30 -2.22 -7.15
CA GLN A 35 6.25 -2.53 -8.57
C GLN A 35 4.82 -2.83 -9.03
N GLY A 36 4.05 -3.56 -8.22
CA GLY A 36 2.66 -3.88 -8.51
C GLY A 36 1.78 -2.63 -8.58
N PHE A 37 1.89 -1.73 -7.63
CA PHE A 37 1.13 -0.49 -7.62
C PHE A 37 1.56 0.47 -8.74
N GLN A 38 2.85 0.57 -9.02
CA GLN A 38 3.33 1.36 -10.16
C GLN A 38 2.77 0.85 -11.47
N SER A 39 2.76 -0.47 -11.67
CA SER A 39 2.21 -1.10 -12.87
C SER A 39 0.70 -0.87 -12.98
N LEU A 40 -0.03 -1.01 -11.87
CA LEU A 40 -1.47 -0.75 -11.83
C LEU A 40 -1.80 0.69 -12.20
N GLU A 41 -1.11 1.65 -11.59
CA GLU A 41 -1.32 3.07 -11.88
C GLU A 41 -0.99 3.40 -13.34
N LEU A 42 0.11 2.88 -13.86
CA LEU A 42 0.49 3.09 -15.25
C LEU A 42 -0.60 2.58 -16.20
N LYS A 43 -1.11 1.37 -15.97
CA LYS A 43 -2.16 0.79 -16.80
C LYS A 43 -3.46 1.58 -16.74
N LEU A 44 -3.89 1.99 -15.53
CA LEU A 44 -5.13 2.75 -15.37
C LEU A 44 -5.08 4.14 -15.97
N ASN A 45 -3.89 4.74 -16.09
CA ASN A 45 -3.73 6.10 -16.61
C ASN A 45 -3.30 6.14 -18.08
N THR A 46 -2.90 5.02 -18.67
CA THR A 46 -2.38 4.98 -20.06
C THR A 46 -3.16 4.09 -21.00
N VAL A 47 -3.86 3.05 -20.48
CA VAL A 47 -4.59 2.09 -21.32
C VAL A 47 -6.08 2.47 -21.34
N PRO A 48 -6.62 2.97 -22.46
CA PRO A 48 -8.05 3.30 -22.55
C PRO A 48 -8.90 2.03 -22.62
N CYS A 49 -10.16 2.15 -22.18
CA CYS A 49 -11.17 1.12 -22.39
C CYS A 49 -11.55 1.01 -23.87
N SER A 50 -12.34 -0.03 -24.22
CA SER A 50 -12.80 -0.29 -25.59
C SER A 50 -13.55 0.87 -26.23
N ARG A 51 -14.09 1.80 -25.43
CA ARG A 51 -14.80 3.01 -25.90
C ARG A 51 -13.87 4.23 -26.07
N GLY A 52 -12.56 4.06 -25.84
CA GLY A 52 -11.59 5.15 -25.89
C GLY A 52 -11.45 5.95 -24.59
N ASP A 53 -12.26 5.65 -23.57
CA ASP A 53 -12.21 6.30 -22.27
C ASP A 53 -11.30 5.51 -21.31
N PHE A 54 -10.70 6.21 -20.33
CA PHE A 54 -9.94 5.57 -19.27
C PHE A 54 -10.85 4.95 -18.22
N ALA A 55 -10.38 3.86 -17.58
CA ALA A 55 -11.12 3.21 -16.51
C ALA A 55 -11.15 4.08 -15.25
N PHE A 56 -12.34 4.43 -14.79
CA PHE A 56 -12.55 5.15 -13.53
C PHE A 56 -12.61 4.12 -12.41
N THR A 57 -11.51 3.99 -11.67
CA THR A 57 -11.37 3.01 -10.61
C THR A 57 -11.14 3.74 -9.29
N THR A 58 -11.79 3.25 -8.22
CA THR A 58 -11.64 3.76 -6.87
C THR A 58 -11.16 2.64 -5.96
N ILE A 59 -10.16 2.92 -5.12
CA ILE A 59 -9.69 2.02 -4.07
C ILE A 59 -10.03 2.67 -2.73
N SER A 60 -10.83 1.96 -1.91
CA SER A 60 -11.13 2.35 -0.54
C SER A 60 -10.23 1.57 0.41
N PHE A 61 -9.69 2.24 1.42
CA PHE A 61 -8.75 1.62 2.35
C PHE A 61 -8.81 2.29 3.73
N GLY A 62 -8.10 1.71 4.70
CA GLY A 62 -7.93 2.30 6.02
C GLY A 62 -8.82 1.71 7.11
N GLN A 63 -9.87 0.99 6.76
CA GLN A 63 -10.78 0.39 7.73
C GLN A 63 -10.73 -1.14 7.67
N TRP A 64 -10.52 -1.79 8.82
CA TRP A 64 -10.60 -3.24 8.97
C TRP A 64 -11.02 -3.60 10.38
N ASN A 65 -11.57 -4.81 10.54
CA ASN A 65 -12.01 -5.29 11.84
C ASN A 65 -10.80 -5.85 12.60
N LEU A 66 -10.46 -5.22 13.73
CA LEU A 66 -9.31 -5.62 14.55
C LEU A 66 -9.39 -7.05 15.07
N LYS A 67 -10.61 -7.61 15.21
CA LYS A 67 -10.81 -8.97 15.68
C LYS A 67 -10.49 -10.03 14.65
N ASP A 68 -10.54 -9.67 13.37
CA ASP A 68 -10.39 -10.62 12.27
C ASP A 68 -8.93 -10.85 11.88
N TYR A 69 -8.01 -9.99 12.36
CA TYR A 69 -6.62 -10.01 11.93
C TYR A 69 -5.66 -10.06 13.11
N ALA A 70 -4.67 -10.95 13.02
CA ALA A 70 -3.56 -11.03 13.97
C ALA A 70 -2.64 -9.79 13.83
N PRO A 71 -1.79 -9.47 14.85
CA PRO A 71 -0.87 -8.32 14.75
C PRO A 71 0.03 -8.33 13.52
N PHE A 72 0.53 -9.49 13.11
CA PHE A 72 1.34 -9.61 11.88
C PHE A 72 0.54 -9.25 10.63
N GLU A 73 -0.70 -9.70 10.54
CA GLU A 73 -1.58 -9.40 9.42
C GLU A 73 -1.95 -7.91 9.39
N ARG A 74 -2.22 -7.30 10.54
CA ARG A 74 -2.51 -5.86 10.65
C ARG A 74 -1.30 -5.02 10.22
N LYS A 75 -0.10 -5.43 10.59
CA LYS A 75 1.15 -4.80 10.14
C LYS A 75 1.20 -4.76 8.62
N TRP A 76 0.89 -5.87 7.96
CA TRP A 76 0.93 -5.94 6.50
C TRP A 76 -0.21 -5.22 5.83
N LEU A 77 -1.41 -5.20 6.42
CA LEU A 77 -2.51 -4.37 5.93
C LEU A 77 -2.10 -2.89 5.90
N SER A 78 -1.54 -2.41 6.99
CA SER A 78 -1.04 -1.03 7.06
C SER A 78 0.08 -0.80 6.03
N LYS A 79 1.03 -1.71 5.93
CA LYS A 79 2.18 -1.58 5.05
C LYS A 79 1.80 -1.58 3.56
N ILE A 80 0.88 -2.46 3.16
CA ILE A 80 0.37 -2.51 1.78
C ILE A 80 -0.23 -1.15 1.41
N ASN A 81 -1.07 -0.60 2.26
CA ASN A 81 -1.71 0.68 2.01
C ASN A 81 -0.71 1.85 2.06
N THR A 82 0.26 1.79 2.95
CA THR A 82 1.35 2.77 3.02
C THR A 82 2.18 2.78 1.74
N VAL A 83 2.53 1.62 1.20
CA VAL A 83 3.26 1.50 -0.08
C VAL A 83 2.43 2.12 -1.22
N MET A 84 1.14 1.83 -1.27
CA MET A 84 0.24 2.43 -2.26
C MET A 84 0.27 3.96 -2.21
N LEU A 85 0.21 4.54 -1.01
CA LEU A 85 0.28 5.99 -0.82
C LEU A 85 1.65 6.55 -1.23
N GLN A 86 2.73 5.88 -0.90
CA GLN A 86 4.08 6.30 -1.27
C GLN A 86 4.28 6.28 -2.78
N VAL A 87 3.80 5.27 -3.47
CA VAL A 87 3.83 5.19 -4.93
C VAL A 87 3.05 6.36 -5.54
N ARG A 88 1.88 6.68 -4.99
CA ARG A 88 1.08 7.81 -5.46
C ARG A 88 1.82 9.13 -5.29
N ARG A 89 2.47 9.37 -4.15
CA ARG A 89 3.24 10.59 -3.90
C ARG A 89 4.40 10.76 -4.87
N ASN A 90 5.07 9.67 -5.20
CA ASN A 90 6.24 9.71 -6.08
C ASN A 90 5.89 10.02 -7.53
N GLY A 91 4.64 9.74 -7.94
CA GLY A 91 4.23 9.91 -9.33
C GLY A 91 4.94 8.95 -10.28
N HIS A 92 4.85 9.22 -11.57
CA HIS A 92 5.43 8.38 -12.62
C HIS A 92 6.54 9.08 -13.41
N GLY A 93 7.55 8.29 -13.77
CA GLY A 93 8.64 8.72 -14.61
C GLY A 93 9.66 9.61 -13.91
N PRO A 94 10.72 10.04 -14.62
CA PRO A 94 11.80 10.84 -14.03
C PRO A 94 11.38 12.22 -13.56
N HIS A 95 10.24 12.71 -14.04
CA HIS A 95 9.68 14.02 -13.65
C HIS A 95 8.61 13.93 -12.56
N HIS A 96 8.42 12.76 -11.95
CA HIS A 96 7.40 12.53 -10.91
C HIS A 96 6.01 13.03 -11.31
N LYS A 97 5.57 12.66 -12.51
CA LYS A 97 4.32 13.13 -13.09
C LYS A 97 3.13 12.69 -12.23
N PRO A 98 2.22 13.62 -11.86
CA PRO A 98 1.06 13.27 -11.04
C PRO A 98 0.17 12.21 -11.67
N VAL A 99 -0.41 11.36 -10.83
CA VAL A 99 -1.27 10.25 -11.22
C VAL A 99 -2.68 10.48 -10.67
N VAL A 100 -3.70 10.28 -11.49
CA VAL A 100 -5.11 10.52 -11.10
C VAL A 100 -5.80 9.22 -10.69
N PHE A 101 -5.59 8.13 -11.45
CA PHE A 101 -6.26 6.85 -11.20
C PHE A 101 -5.28 5.82 -10.64
N PRO A 102 -5.75 4.90 -9.78
CA PRO A 102 -7.10 4.86 -9.19
C PRO A 102 -7.35 6.01 -8.23
N LYS A 103 -8.60 6.39 -8.04
CA LYS A 103 -8.99 7.34 -7.00
C LYS A 103 -8.82 6.65 -5.64
N LEU A 104 -8.19 7.32 -4.70
CA LEU A 104 -7.94 6.79 -3.36
C LEU A 104 -8.90 7.42 -2.35
N VAL A 105 -9.58 6.57 -1.58
CA VAL A 105 -10.52 7.00 -0.54
C VAL A 105 -10.12 6.37 0.79
N TYR A 106 -9.76 7.18 1.76
CA TYR A 106 -9.46 6.75 3.12
C TYR A 106 -10.72 6.66 3.94
N LEU A 107 -10.99 5.47 4.47
CA LEU A 107 -12.12 5.23 5.35
C LEU A 107 -11.70 5.52 6.79
N TYR A 108 -12.16 6.65 7.32
CA TYR A 108 -11.78 7.14 8.63
C TYR A 108 -12.58 6.43 9.74
N ASP A 109 -11.87 5.84 10.68
CA ASP A 109 -12.45 5.16 11.84
C ASP A 109 -11.64 5.55 13.09
N ALA A 110 -12.12 6.54 13.83
CA ALA A 110 -11.42 7.06 14.99
C ALA A 110 -11.18 6.00 16.09
N PRO A 111 -12.15 5.14 16.46
CA PRO A 111 -11.89 4.07 17.41
C PRO A 111 -10.79 3.10 16.98
N GLN A 112 -10.75 2.73 15.71
CA GLN A 112 -9.71 1.84 15.18
C GLN A 112 -8.34 2.51 15.24
N ILE A 113 -8.23 3.77 14.83
CA ILE A 113 -6.98 4.54 14.86
C ILE A 113 -6.44 4.63 16.29
N ALA A 114 -7.31 4.86 17.27
CA ALA A 114 -6.92 4.94 18.67
C ALA A 114 -6.48 3.58 19.25
N ALA A 115 -7.08 2.48 18.80
CA ALA A 115 -6.85 1.16 19.33
C ALA A 115 -5.69 0.40 18.68
N ASP A 116 -5.34 0.74 17.44
CA ASP A 116 -4.36 0.01 16.64
C ASP A 116 -3.21 0.92 16.20
N PRO A 117 -1.96 0.69 16.66
CA PRO A 117 -0.83 1.51 16.22
C PRO A 117 -0.57 1.44 14.72
N TYR A 118 -0.87 0.33 14.06
CA TYR A 118 -0.73 0.21 12.61
C TYR A 118 -1.73 1.08 11.85
N SER A 119 -2.94 1.21 12.36
CA SER A 119 -3.94 2.13 11.81
C SER A 119 -3.54 3.59 11.99
N SER A 120 -2.95 3.92 13.15
CA SER A 120 -2.43 5.27 13.42
C SER A 120 -1.30 5.64 12.45
N GLU A 121 -0.35 4.74 12.22
CA GLU A 121 0.73 4.94 11.26
C GLU A 121 0.20 5.16 9.85
N LEU A 122 -0.78 4.37 9.43
CA LEU A 122 -1.41 4.50 8.12
C LEU A 122 -2.14 5.85 7.99
N PHE A 123 -2.83 6.28 9.03
CA PHE A 123 -3.50 7.58 9.02
C PHE A 123 -2.49 8.73 8.86
N ASP A 124 -1.36 8.68 9.58
CA ASP A 124 -0.30 9.67 9.45
C ASP A 124 0.27 9.72 8.02
N GLU A 125 0.47 8.56 7.40
CA GLU A 125 0.90 8.48 5.99
C GLU A 125 -0.16 9.03 5.03
N ALA A 126 -1.43 8.78 5.29
CA ALA A 126 -2.52 9.34 4.48
C ALA A 126 -2.54 10.86 4.55
N VAL A 127 -2.42 11.43 5.73
CA VAL A 127 -2.35 12.89 5.94
C VAL A 127 -1.14 13.49 5.23
N LYS A 128 0.03 12.85 5.35
CA LYS A 128 1.25 13.28 4.68
C LYS A 128 1.08 13.27 3.15
N THR A 129 0.43 12.25 2.62
CA THR A 129 0.14 12.16 1.19
C THR A 129 -0.80 13.26 0.74
N SER A 130 -1.81 13.59 1.54
CA SER A 130 -2.75 14.67 1.24
C SER A 130 -2.09 16.04 1.18
N THR A 131 -1.00 16.26 1.91
CA THR A 131 -0.26 17.55 1.84
C THR A 131 0.57 17.69 0.57
N GLU A 132 0.95 16.58 -0.05
CA GLU A 132 1.77 16.55 -1.27
C GLU A 132 0.96 16.31 -2.55
N CYS A 133 -0.18 15.62 -2.43
CA CYS A 133 -1.06 15.24 -3.52
C CYS A 133 -2.50 15.64 -3.19
N MET A 134 -3.38 15.56 -4.20
CA MET A 134 -4.82 15.81 -3.99
C MET A 134 -5.55 14.62 -3.34
N TYR A 135 -4.88 13.51 -3.13
CA TYR A 135 -5.45 12.28 -2.59
C TYR A 135 -4.70 11.87 -1.31
N PRO A 136 -5.30 11.01 -0.48
CA PRO A 136 -6.65 10.43 -0.62
C PRO A 136 -7.77 11.38 -0.22
N ASP A 137 -8.99 11.10 -0.68
CA ASP A 137 -10.20 11.68 -0.11
C ASP A 137 -10.53 10.96 1.19
N TYR A 138 -11.20 11.63 2.11
CA TYR A 138 -11.56 11.06 3.41
C TYR A 138 -13.07 10.86 3.50
N LEU A 139 -13.47 9.69 4.01
CA LEU A 139 -14.85 9.32 4.23
C LEU A 139 -15.00 8.73 5.64
N SER A 140 -15.93 9.22 6.41
CA SER A 140 -16.25 8.68 7.74
C SER A 140 -17.58 7.93 7.75
#